data_a6eb290521a8a5ab3eee87abb3f92eab
#
_entry.id   a6eb290521a8a5ab3eee87abb3f92eab
#
_cell.length_a   1.000
_cell.length_b   1.000
_cell.length_c   1.000
_cell.angle_alpha   90.00
_cell.angle_beta   90.00
_cell.angle_gamma   90.00
#
_symmetry.space_group_name_H-M   'P 1'
#
loop_
_entity.id
_entity.type
_entity.pdbx_description
1 polymer ?
#
loop_
_entity_poly.entity_id
_entity_poly.type
_entity_poly.pdbx_seq_one_letter_code
_entity_poly.pdbx_strand_id
1 'polypeptide(L)'
;GDMIRIDDDCFDGDWDFVSNRRRGQQKDHWPQFGNAFDGFIGFADVGARGQMILDGDFMRMNKLANDNERRFLFSLMIMGGSALAIADQYDTIGDHAWVYQNPEMNELNSLGFAAKPLSYDFRDAANSSRWIGQLPNGDWVVGLFNRESTPQTRSIDFRRELGIEDGQAVNVRDLWERKDLGGMSGTYTVELRPHECKVIRIQHKTLKIEAETASVRGGAKSIK
;
A
#
# COMPACT_ATOMS: atom_id res chain seq x y z
N GLY A 1 19.75 12.88 -6.72
CA GLY A 1 19.32 11.55 -6.30
C GLY A 1 17.82 11.47 -6.36
N ASP A 2 17.34 10.32 -6.71
CA ASP A 2 15.91 10.10 -6.95
C ASP A 2 15.24 9.40 -5.76
N MET A 3 15.90 9.39 -4.59
CA MET A 3 15.44 8.73 -3.37
C MET A 3 15.57 9.66 -2.17
N ILE A 4 14.58 9.65 -1.29
CA ILE A 4 14.56 10.46 -0.07
C ILE A 4 14.21 9.59 1.13
N ARG A 5 15.02 9.65 2.20
CA ARG A 5 14.71 9.09 3.50
C ARG A 5 13.59 9.86 4.17
N ILE A 6 12.57 9.17 4.64
CA ILE A 6 11.32 9.76 5.16
C ILE A 6 11.15 9.60 6.68
N ASP A 7 12.00 8.85 7.33
CA ASP A 7 11.90 8.50 8.75
C ASP A 7 13.26 8.47 9.45
N ASP A 8 13.23 8.16 10.73
CA ASP A 8 14.44 7.92 11.55
C ASP A 8 15.15 6.66 11.11
N ASP A 9 16.43 6.56 11.50
CA ASP A 9 17.19 5.33 11.30
C ASP A 9 16.56 4.13 12.02
N CYS A 10 16.50 3.02 11.32
CA CYS A 10 16.02 1.75 11.83
C CYS A 10 17.09 1.04 12.66
N PHE A 11 17.32 1.49 13.90
CA PHE A 11 18.34 0.86 14.78
C PHE A 11 17.91 -0.52 15.25
N ASP A 12 16.71 -0.62 15.81
CA ASP A 12 16.21 -1.86 16.40
C ASP A 12 15.38 -2.68 15.42
N GLY A 13 14.66 -2.00 14.51
CA GLY A 13 13.82 -2.63 13.49
C GLY A 13 12.54 -3.25 14.04
N ASP A 14 12.15 -2.88 15.26
CA ASP A 14 10.97 -3.37 15.94
C ASP A 14 9.70 -2.61 15.54
N TRP A 15 8.59 -2.93 16.20
CA TRP A 15 7.30 -2.30 15.92
C TRP A 15 7.28 -0.79 16.19
N ASP A 16 8.07 -0.31 17.16
CA ASP A 16 8.16 1.13 17.45
C ASP A 16 8.71 1.90 16.25
N PHE A 17 9.72 1.36 15.58
CA PHE A 17 10.22 1.93 14.32
C PHE A 17 9.14 1.92 13.22
N VAL A 18 8.41 0.81 13.08
CA VAL A 18 7.41 0.67 12.00
C VAL A 18 6.27 1.67 12.17
N SER A 19 5.70 1.78 13.36
CA SER A 19 4.43 2.48 13.51
C SER A 19 4.24 3.31 14.79
N ASN A 20 4.96 3.05 15.87
CA ASN A 20 4.66 3.68 17.16
C ASN A 20 5.65 4.75 17.58
N ARG A 21 6.94 4.55 17.28
CA ARG A 21 7.99 5.46 17.78
C ARG A 21 7.75 6.88 17.33
N ARG A 22 7.61 7.79 18.28
CA ARG A 22 7.35 9.22 18.03
C ARG A 22 6.16 9.44 17.07
N ARG A 23 5.16 8.60 17.17
CA ARG A 23 3.97 8.69 16.33
C ARG A 23 3.44 10.13 16.32
N GLY A 24 3.28 10.69 15.13
CA GLY A 24 2.78 12.04 14.93
C GLY A 24 3.75 13.16 15.32
N GLN A 25 5.01 12.85 15.56
CA GLN A 25 6.05 13.83 15.87
C GLN A 25 7.11 13.88 14.78
N GLN A 26 7.43 15.08 14.36
CA GLN A 26 8.48 15.37 13.40
C GLN A 26 9.80 15.62 14.16
N LYS A 27 10.93 15.28 13.56
CA LYS A 27 12.25 15.59 14.11
C LYS A 27 12.52 17.09 14.08
N ASP A 28 13.25 17.57 15.10
CA ASP A 28 13.51 19.01 15.29
C ASP A 28 14.34 19.66 14.19
N HIS A 29 15.20 18.90 13.52
CA HIS A 29 16.21 19.44 12.60
C HIS A 29 16.08 18.99 11.14
N TRP A 30 15.13 18.14 10.83
CA TRP A 30 14.84 17.69 9.48
C TRP A 30 13.39 17.21 9.37
N PRO A 31 12.70 17.45 8.24
CA PRO A 31 11.33 17.01 8.06
C PRO A 31 11.23 15.50 7.82
N GLN A 32 11.60 14.72 8.82
CA GLN A 32 11.42 13.28 8.86
C GLN A 32 10.64 12.88 10.11
N PHE A 33 9.97 11.75 10.04
CA PHE A 33 9.13 11.23 11.11
C PHE A 33 9.87 10.20 11.95
N GLY A 34 9.41 9.98 13.19
CA GLY A 34 10.01 9.03 14.10
C GLY A 34 9.62 7.56 13.86
N ASN A 35 8.78 7.30 12.85
CA ASN A 35 8.43 5.95 12.41
C ASN A 35 8.12 5.95 10.92
N ALA A 36 8.29 4.78 10.29
CA ALA A 36 8.13 4.60 8.86
C ALA A 36 6.70 4.91 8.37
N PHE A 37 5.68 4.49 9.12
CA PHE A 37 4.29 4.66 8.69
C PHE A 37 3.90 6.14 8.55
N ASP A 38 4.23 6.96 9.55
CA ASP A 38 3.93 8.39 9.49
C ASP A 38 4.80 9.10 8.44
N GLY A 39 6.04 8.64 8.24
CA GLY A 39 6.90 9.11 7.17
C GLY A 39 6.30 8.87 5.79
N PHE A 40 5.83 7.67 5.52
CA PHE A 40 5.15 7.38 4.24
C PHE A 40 3.88 8.21 4.06
N ILE A 41 3.07 8.43 5.10
CA ILE A 41 1.89 9.30 5.00
C ILE A 41 2.31 10.73 4.66
N GLY A 42 3.29 11.28 5.40
CA GLY A 42 3.72 12.67 5.26
C GLY A 42 4.33 13.00 3.88
N PHE A 43 4.99 12.02 3.27
CA PHE A 43 5.67 12.19 1.97
C PHE A 43 4.96 11.49 0.80
N ALA A 44 3.80 10.85 1.03
CA ALA A 44 3.13 10.04 0.01
C ALA A 44 2.86 10.78 -1.30
N ASP A 45 2.52 12.07 -1.23
CA ASP A 45 2.24 12.86 -2.44
C ASP A 45 3.48 13.04 -3.33
N VAL A 46 4.65 13.12 -2.74
CA VAL A 46 5.93 13.20 -3.48
C VAL A 46 6.23 11.87 -4.19
N GLY A 47 6.12 10.75 -3.46
CA GLY A 47 6.34 9.41 -4.01
C GLY A 47 5.29 9.01 -5.04
N ALA A 48 4.01 9.24 -4.75
CA ALA A 48 2.90 8.87 -5.62
C ALA A 48 2.88 9.62 -6.96
N ARG A 49 3.59 10.72 -7.08
CA ARG A 49 3.79 11.44 -8.34
C ARG A 49 4.92 10.89 -9.20
N GLY A 50 5.64 9.88 -8.73
CA GLY A 50 6.78 9.33 -9.44
C GLY A 50 8.00 10.26 -9.49
N GLN A 51 8.07 11.26 -8.64
CA GLN A 51 9.17 12.22 -8.59
C GLN A 51 10.35 11.71 -7.78
N MET A 52 10.06 10.97 -6.72
CA MET A 52 11.03 10.44 -5.78
C MET A 52 10.63 9.04 -5.33
N ILE A 53 11.61 8.21 -5.06
CA ILE A 53 11.43 6.95 -4.33
C ILE A 53 11.50 7.29 -2.84
N LEU A 54 10.46 6.95 -2.10
CA LEU A 54 10.46 7.11 -0.64
C LEU A 54 11.25 5.98 -0.01
N ASP A 55 12.23 6.32 0.81
CA ASP A 55 13.08 5.34 1.51
C ASP A 55 12.62 5.22 2.97
N GLY A 56 11.93 4.13 3.28
CA GLY A 56 11.50 3.78 4.62
C GLY A 56 12.55 2.99 5.41
N ASP A 57 13.83 3.11 5.04
CA ASP A 57 14.96 2.40 5.62
C ASP A 57 14.93 0.87 5.37
N PHE A 58 15.75 0.14 6.06
CA PHE A 58 15.87 -1.30 5.90
C PHE A 58 14.90 -2.07 6.80
N MET A 59 14.63 -3.31 6.41
CA MET A 59 13.74 -4.22 7.14
C MET A 59 14.55 -5.28 7.90
N ARG A 60 14.09 -5.59 9.12
CA ARG A 60 14.65 -6.63 9.99
C ARG A 60 13.51 -7.50 10.54
N MET A 61 13.13 -8.54 9.80
CA MET A 61 11.98 -9.39 10.16
C MET A 61 12.15 -10.16 11.46
N ASN A 62 13.40 -10.45 11.85
CA ASN A 62 13.71 -11.11 13.11
C ASN A 62 13.46 -10.24 14.35
N LYS A 63 13.25 -8.94 14.18
CA LYS A 63 12.99 -7.98 15.27
C LYS A 63 11.50 -7.76 15.54
N LEU A 64 10.65 -8.20 14.64
CA LEU A 64 9.21 -8.08 14.78
C LEU A 64 8.64 -9.27 15.59
N ALA A 65 7.66 -8.98 16.45
CA ALA A 65 7.18 -9.95 17.44
C ALA A 65 6.37 -11.11 16.81
N ASN A 66 5.69 -10.84 15.70
CA ASN A 66 4.77 -11.81 15.10
C ASN A 66 4.63 -11.60 13.57
N ASP A 67 3.94 -12.55 12.93
CA ASP A 67 3.78 -12.53 11.47
C ASP A 67 2.86 -11.42 10.96
N ASN A 68 1.95 -10.89 11.79
CA ASN A 68 1.15 -9.72 11.41
C ASN A 68 2.06 -8.51 11.21
N GLU A 69 2.97 -8.25 12.15
CA GLU A 69 3.94 -7.15 12.07
C GLU A 69 4.89 -7.30 10.88
N ARG A 70 5.33 -8.53 10.59
CA ARG A 70 6.19 -8.82 9.43
C ARG A 70 5.48 -8.55 8.11
N ARG A 71 4.25 -9.04 7.97
CA ARG A 71 3.41 -8.75 6.79
C ARG A 71 3.13 -7.25 6.69
N PHE A 72 2.86 -6.61 7.83
CA PHE A 72 2.58 -5.18 7.88
C PHE A 72 3.76 -4.34 7.36
N LEU A 73 4.96 -4.56 7.89
CA LEU A 73 6.15 -3.81 7.47
C LEU A 73 6.42 -4.00 5.98
N PHE A 74 6.44 -5.24 5.49
CA PHE A 74 6.68 -5.50 4.08
C PHE A 74 5.61 -4.88 3.18
N SER A 75 4.33 -4.97 3.60
CA SER A 75 3.22 -4.32 2.88
C SER A 75 3.35 -2.81 2.86
N LEU A 76 3.77 -2.20 3.97
CA LEU A 76 3.99 -0.77 4.06
C LEU A 76 5.07 -0.31 3.06
N MET A 77 6.20 -1.02 3.00
CA MET A 77 7.27 -0.70 2.05
C MET A 77 6.80 -0.81 0.59
N ILE A 78 6.07 -1.88 0.26
CA ILE A 78 5.50 -2.06 -1.09
C ILE A 78 4.46 -0.97 -1.41
N MET A 79 3.52 -0.72 -0.50
CA MET A 79 2.46 0.28 -0.72
C MET A 79 3.02 1.71 -0.79
N GLY A 80 4.05 2.00 -0.03
CA GLY A 80 4.75 3.28 -0.08
C GLY A 80 5.67 3.45 -1.30
N GLY A 81 5.90 2.39 -2.08
CA GLY A 81 6.83 2.41 -3.21
C GLY A 81 8.29 2.57 -2.78
N SER A 82 8.64 2.05 -1.61
CA SER A 82 10.01 2.11 -1.06
C SER A 82 10.96 1.19 -1.82
N ALA A 83 12.22 1.57 -1.84
CA ALA A 83 13.28 0.61 -2.10
C ALA A 83 13.23 -0.49 -1.03
N LEU A 84 13.35 -1.76 -1.44
CA LEU A 84 13.37 -2.88 -0.51
C LEU A 84 14.79 -3.17 -0.05
N ALA A 85 15.16 -2.66 1.10
CA ALA A 85 16.45 -2.90 1.74
C ALA A 85 16.29 -3.93 2.86
N ILE A 86 17.01 -5.05 2.77
CA ILE A 86 16.97 -6.15 3.74
C ILE A 86 18.24 -6.08 4.61
N ALA A 87 18.05 -5.97 5.93
CA ALA A 87 19.14 -6.01 6.90
C ALA A 87 19.10 -7.24 7.81
N ASP A 88 18.21 -8.18 7.56
CA ASP A 88 18.34 -9.52 8.11
C ASP A 88 19.60 -10.18 7.55
N GLN A 89 20.43 -10.73 8.42
CA GLN A 89 21.58 -11.52 7.99
C GLN A 89 21.13 -12.95 7.67
N TYR A 90 21.91 -13.67 6.87
CA TYR A 90 21.59 -15.03 6.46
C TYR A 90 21.38 -16.01 7.64
N ASP A 91 22.02 -15.73 8.76
CA ASP A 91 21.95 -16.50 10.00
C ASP A 91 20.89 -15.99 10.98
N THR A 92 20.35 -14.79 10.76
CA THR A 92 19.31 -14.18 11.63
C THR A 92 17.93 -14.13 11.00
N ILE A 93 17.81 -14.28 9.68
CA ILE A 93 16.52 -14.28 8.98
C ILE A 93 15.65 -15.48 9.39
N GLY A 94 16.29 -16.63 9.70
CA GLY A 94 15.60 -17.84 10.18
C GLY A 94 14.42 -18.22 9.33
N ASP A 95 13.33 -18.59 9.99
CA ASP A 95 12.08 -19.02 9.34
C ASP A 95 11.26 -17.85 8.76
N HIS A 96 11.78 -16.60 8.77
CA HIS A 96 11.03 -15.42 8.31
C HIS A 96 11.25 -15.07 6.83
N ALA A 97 12.12 -15.81 6.13
CA ALA A 97 12.41 -15.59 4.70
C ALA A 97 11.16 -15.61 3.80
N TRP A 98 10.11 -16.33 4.20
CA TRP A 98 8.85 -16.41 3.48
C TRP A 98 8.20 -15.05 3.20
N VAL A 99 8.45 -14.06 4.06
CA VAL A 99 7.92 -12.71 3.89
C VAL A 99 8.42 -12.09 2.59
N TYR A 100 9.72 -12.25 2.32
CA TYR A 100 10.37 -11.72 1.12
C TYR A 100 10.10 -12.54 -0.15
N GLN A 101 9.51 -13.73 0.01
CA GLN A 101 9.28 -14.68 -1.09
C GLN A 101 7.86 -14.66 -1.65
N ASN A 102 6.99 -13.76 -1.18
CA ASN A 102 5.63 -13.66 -1.73
C ASN A 102 5.69 -13.10 -3.16
N PRO A 103 5.35 -13.89 -4.19
CA PRO A 103 5.53 -13.48 -5.58
C PRO A 103 4.58 -12.35 -5.99
N GLU A 104 3.37 -12.27 -5.40
CA GLU A 104 2.38 -11.26 -5.76
C GLU A 104 2.73 -9.90 -5.15
N MET A 105 3.30 -9.88 -3.95
CA MET A 105 3.84 -8.67 -3.36
C MET A 105 5.10 -8.19 -4.11
N ASN A 106 5.98 -9.11 -4.49
CA ASN A 106 7.18 -8.80 -5.27
C ASN A 106 6.84 -8.31 -6.68
N GLU A 107 5.75 -8.79 -7.29
CA GLU A 107 5.25 -8.28 -8.57
C GLU A 107 4.96 -6.77 -8.48
N LEU A 108 4.29 -6.31 -7.41
CA LEU A 108 4.02 -4.89 -7.20
C LEU A 108 5.31 -4.07 -7.16
N ASN A 109 6.31 -4.53 -6.42
CA ASN A 109 7.61 -3.86 -6.38
C ASN A 109 8.27 -3.81 -7.76
N SER A 110 8.24 -4.91 -8.52
CA SER A 110 8.83 -4.98 -9.86
C SER A 110 8.14 -4.06 -10.86
N LEU A 111 6.87 -3.74 -10.65
CA LEU A 111 6.10 -2.79 -11.47
C LEU A 111 6.37 -1.33 -11.08
N GLY A 112 7.19 -1.06 -10.06
CA GLY A 112 7.37 0.29 -9.52
C GLY A 112 6.09 0.87 -8.92
N PHE A 113 5.25 0.00 -8.34
CA PHE A 113 3.98 0.40 -7.76
C PHE A 113 4.19 1.27 -6.53
N ALA A 114 3.40 2.34 -6.43
CA ALA A 114 3.26 3.14 -5.24
C ALA A 114 1.78 3.52 -5.05
N ALA A 115 1.30 3.39 -3.82
CA ALA A 115 -0.03 3.80 -3.41
C ALA A 115 0.04 5.10 -2.60
N LYS A 116 -1.13 5.63 -2.28
CA LYS A 116 -1.26 6.78 -1.39
C LYS A 116 -2.35 6.52 -0.35
N PRO A 117 -2.23 7.09 0.87
CA PRO A 117 -3.27 6.99 1.87
C PRO A 117 -4.51 7.80 1.46
N LEU A 118 -5.67 7.44 1.98
CA LEU A 118 -6.90 8.21 1.78
C LEU A 118 -6.90 9.52 2.56
N SER A 119 -6.01 9.68 3.54
CA SER A 119 -5.74 10.93 4.26
C SER A 119 -4.25 11.08 4.50
N TYR A 120 -3.73 12.27 4.22
CA TYR A 120 -2.33 12.64 4.53
C TYR A 120 -2.15 13.15 5.97
N ASP A 121 -3.23 13.24 6.75
CA ASP A 121 -3.14 13.52 8.18
C ASP A 121 -2.97 12.20 8.96
N PHE A 122 -1.76 11.96 9.49
CA PHE A 122 -1.46 10.78 10.30
C PHE A 122 -2.30 10.68 11.58
N ARG A 123 -2.94 11.78 12.02
CA ARG A 123 -3.89 11.80 13.15
C ARG A 123 -5.27 11.28 12.78
N ASP A 124 -5.62 11.29 11.49
CA ASP A 124 -6.81 10.64 10.96
C ASP A 124 -6.54 9.14 10.76
N ALA A 125 -6.43 8.41 11.86
CA ALA A 125 -6.06 7.00 11.84
C ALA A 125 -7.00 6.13 11.00
N ALA A 126 -8.26 6.51 10.84
CA ALA A 126 -9.24 5.77 10.06
C ALA A 126 -8.92 5.81 8.56
N ASN A 127 -8.55 6.98 8.02
CA ASN A 127 -8.31 7.16 6.59
C ASN A 127 -6.83 7.04 6.21
N SER A 128 -5.90 7.49 7.07
CA SER A 128 -4.47 7.33 6.82
C SER A 128 -3.99 5.87 6.86
N SER A 129 -4.79 4.97 7.44
CA SER A 129 -4.53 3.52 7.45
C SER A 129 -5.15 2.76 6.28
N ARG A 130 -5.72 3.46 5.29
CA ARG A 130 -6.31 2.90 4.09
C ARG A 130 -5.60 3.49 2.87
N TRP A 131 -4.98 2.64 2.09
CA TRP A 131 -4.12 3.03 0.98
C TRP A 131 -4.64 2.49 -0.33
N ILE A 132 -4.60 3.29 -1.38
CA ILE A 132 -5.04 2.90 -2.72
C ILE A 132 -3.99 3.27 -3.77
N GLY A 133 -3.81 2.41 -4.75
CA GLY A 133 -3.03 2.67 -5.93
C GLY A 133 -3.58 1.90 -7.12
N GLN A 134 -3.37 2.39 -8.33
CA GLN A 134 -3.84 1.76 -9.54
C GLN A 134 -2.67 1.20 -10.35
N LEU A 135 -2.82 -0.02 -10.84
CA LEU A 135 -1.88 -0.65 -11.75
C LEU A 135 -2.09 -0.16 -13.19
N PRO A 136 -1.07 -0.27 -14.06
CA PRO A 136 -1.17 0.16 -15.45
C PRO A 136 -2.31 -0.50 -16.25
N ASN A 137 -2.73 -1.70 -15.83
CA ASN A 137 -3.86 -2.42 -16.46
C ASN A 137 -5.24 -1.99 -15.95
N GLY A 138 -5.30 -1.01 -15.04
CA GLY A 138 -6.53 -0.49 -14.45
C GLY A 138 -6.98 -1.19 -13.17
N ASP A 139 -6.34 -2.27 -12.75
CA ASP A 139 -6.66 -2.90 -11.47
C ASP A 139 -6.27 -2.01 -10.29
N TRP A 140 -7.06 -2.05 -9.23
CA TRP A 140 -6.75 -1.38 -7.98
C TRP A 140 -6.00 -2.31 -7.03
N VAL A 141 -5.03 -1.76 -6.32
CA VAL A 141 -4.41 -2.39 -5.15
C VAL A 141 -4.76 -1.56 -3.93
N VAL A 142 -5.31 -2.22 -2.92
CA VAL A 142 -5.78 -1.60 -1.68
C VAL A 142 -5.03 -2.21 -0.50
N GLY A 143 -4.40 -1.35 0.30
CA GLY A 143 -3.79 -1.72 1.58
C GLY A 143 -4.64 -1.22 2.74
N LEU A 144 -5.04 -2.13 3.61
CA LEU A 144 -5.80 -1.84 4.83
C LEU A 144 -4.93 -2.22 6.02
N PHE A 145 -4.67 -1.26 6.90
CA PHE A 145 -3.71 -1.40 7.99
C PHE A 145 -4.37 -1.20 9.36
N ASN A 146 -3.93 -1.98 10.34
CA ASN A 146 -4.26 -1.76 11.75
C ASN A 146 -2.99 -1.51 12.56
N ARG A 147 -2.75 -0.26 12.93
CA ARG A 147 -1.60 0.16 13.76
C ARG A 147 -1.83 -0.04 15.25
N GLU A 148 -3.08 -0.31 15.64
CA GLU A 148 -3.48 -0.32 17.04
C GLU A 148 -3.26 -1.70 17.68
N SER A 149 -3.12 -1.70 19.01
CA SER A 149 -3.02 -2.93 19.81
C SER A 149 -4.36 -3.63 20.05
N THR A 150 -5.44 -3.11 19.44
CA THR A 150 -6.79 -3.68 19.49
C THR A 150 -7.30 -3.95 18.09
N PRO A 151 -8.22 -4.92 17.91
CA PRO A 151 -8.83 -5.18 16.61
C PRO A 151 -9.50 -3.92 16.04
N GLN A 152 -9.40 -3.75 14.73
CA GLN A 152 -10.00 -2.62 14.00
C GLN A 152 -10.70 -3.11 12.75
N THR A 153 -11.88 -2.59 12.48
CA THR A 153 -12.55 -2.80 11.19
C THR A 153 -12.07 -1.75 10.19
N ARG A 154 -11.73 -2.23 8.98
CA ARG A 154 -11.40 -1.38 7.84
C ARG A 154 -12.26 -1.76 6.64
N SER A 155 -12.61 -0.76 5.85
CA SER A 155 -13.40 -0.97 4.64
C SER A 155 -12.92 -0.09 3.51
N ILE A 156 -13.21 -0.50 2.28
CA ILE A 156 -13.04 0.30 1.06
C ILE A 156 -14.35 0.31 0.30
N ASP A 157 -14.87 1.49 0.01
CA ASP A 157 -16.07 1.69 -0.80
C ASP A 157 -15.65 1.79 -2.26
N PHE A 158 -16.12 0.86 -3.09
CA PHE A 158 -15.67 0.72 -4.47
C PHE A 158 -16.09 1.92 -5.33
N ARG A 159 -17.27 2.48 -5.10
CA ARG A 159 -17.73 3.63 -5.86
C ARG A 159 -17.02 4.91 -5.42
N ARG A 160 -17.11 5.22 -4.15
CA ARG A 160 -16.62 6.50 -3.61
C ARG A 160 -15.11 6.63 -3.70
N GLU A 161 -14.37 5.54 -3.43
CA GLU A 161 -12.92 5.57 -3.26
C GLU A 161 -12.15 5.06 -4.48
N LEU A 162 -12.78 4.19 -5.30
CA LEU A 162 -12.16 3.60 -6.48
C LEU A 162 -12.82 3.96 -7.81
N GLY A 163 -13.97 4.65 -7.77
CA GLY A 163 -14.70 5.02 -8.99
C GLY A 163 -15.34 3.85 -9.74
N ILE A 164 -15.59 2.73 -9.06
CA ILE A 164 -16.23 1.55 -9.65
C ILE A 164 -17.75 1.73 -9.55
N GLU A 165 -18.46 1.55 -10.66
CA GLU A 165 -19.91 1.77 -10.74
C GLU A 165 -20.70 0.90 -9.77
N ASP A 166 -21.81 1.45 -9.24
CA ASP A 166 -22.69 0.72 -8.34
C ASP A 166 -23.24 -0.55 -8.99
N GLY A 167 -23.23 -1.64 -8.23
CA GLY A 167 -23.67 -2.93 -8.69
C GLY A 167 -22.70 -3.66 -9.62
N GLN A 168 -21.62 -3.03 -10.06
CA GLN A 168 -20.58 -3.71 -10.80
C GLN A 168 -19.86 -4.69 -9.88
N ALA A 169 -19.92 -5.99 -10.22
CA ALA A 169 -19.13 -7.00 -9.54
C ALA A 169 -17.70 -7.00 -10.06
N VAL A 170 -16.75 -7.00 -9.16
CA VAL A 170 -15.30 -7.08 -9.42
C VAL A 170 -14.70 -8.28 -8.70
N ASN A 171 -13.69 -8.91 -9.26
CA ASN A 171 -12.96 -9.96 -8.56
C ASN A 171 -11.99 -9.34 -7.57
N VAL A 172 -12.02 -9.85 -6.35
CA VAL A 172 -11.11 -9.44 -5.27
C VAL A 172 -10.15 -10.58 -4.96
N ARG A 173 -8.86 -10.28 -4.90
CA ARG A 173 -7.81 -11.23 -4.59
C ARG A 173 -6.98 -10.77 -3.40
N ASP A 174 -6.78 -11.63 -2.42
CA ASP A 174 -5.87 -11.44 -1.29
C ASP A 174 -4.44 -11.78 -1.74
N LEU A 175 -3.53 -10.79 -1.71
CA LEU A 175 -2.17 -10.96 -2.21
C LEU A 175 -1.25 -11.71 -1.23
N TRP A 176 -1.52 -11.63 0.08
CA TRP A 176 -0.76 -12.39 1.05
C TRP A 176 -1.14 -13.87 1.05
N GLU A 177 -2.44 -14.15 1.06
CA GLU A 177 -2.95 -15.52 1.02
C GLU A 177 -2.92 -16.11 -0.41
N ARG A 178 -2.67 -15.28 -1.44
CA ARG A 178 -2.68 -15.63 -2.87
C ARG A 178 -3.98 -16.35 -3.25
N LYS A 179 -5.07 -15.82 -2.72
CA LYS A 179 -6.39 -16.44 -2.81
C LYS A 179 -7.42 -15.47 -3.40
N ASP A 180 -8.19 -15.98 -4.36
CA ASP A 180 -9.35 -15.26 -4.86
C ASP A 180 -10.47 -15.30 -3.81
N LEU A 181 -10.98 -14.12 -3.47
CA LEU A 181 -12.08 -13.94 -2.53
C LEU A 181 -13.44 -13.95 -3.24
N GLY A 182 -13.43 -14.00 -4.57
CA GLY A 182 -14.62 -14.03 -5.42
C GLY A 182 -15.09 -12.66 -5.88
N GLY A 183 -16.26 -12.66 -6.52
CA GLY A 183 -16.92 -11.45 -7.01
C GLY A 183 -17.56 -10.67 -5.88
N MET A 184 -17.29 -9.38 -5.80
CA MET A 184 -17.84 -8.46 -4.81
C MET A 184 -18.32 -7.17 -5.47
N SER A 185 -19.29 -6.50 -4.84
CA SER A 185 -19.77 -5.19 -5.25
C SER A 185 -19.98 -4.29 -4.04
N GLY A 186 -19.93 -2.98 -4.25
CA GLY A 186 -20.19 -1.99 -3.22
C GLY A 186 -19.01 -1.77 -2.26
N THR A 187 -18.80 -2.63 -1.29
CA THR A 187 -17.81 -2.41 -0.24
C THR A 187 -17.11 -3.70 0.16
N TYR A 188 -15.80 -3.66 0.29
CA TYR A 188 -15.03 -4.70 0.98
C TYR A 188 -14.80 -4.28 2.42
N THR A 189 -15.08 -5.16 3.37
CA THR A 189 -14.89 -4.91 4.81
C THR A 189 -14.15 -6.08 5.44
N VAL A 190 -13.20 -5.78 6.31
CA VAL A 190 -12.42 -6.78 7.06
C VAL A 190 -12.15 -6.31 8.48
N GLU A 191 -12.20 -7.23 9.43
CA GLU A 191 -11.67 -7.03 10.78
C GLU A 191 -10.21 -7.45 10.79
N LEU A 192 -9.34 -6.53 11.21
CA LEU A 192 -7.90 -6.73 11.34
C LEU A 192 -7.53 -6.89 12.82
N ARG A 193 -6.80 -7.93 13.13
CA ARG A 193 -6.19 -8.13 14.45
C ARG A 193 -5.17 -7.02 14.75
N PRO A 194 -4.69 -6.91 15.99
CA PRO A 194 -3.59 -6.00 16.32
C PRO A 194 -2.42 -6.16 15.34
N HIS A 195 -1.92 -5.02 14.84
CA HIS A 195 -0.77 -4.90 13.92
C HIS A 195 -0.93 -5.72 12.61
N GLU A 196 -2.16 -6.04 12.23
CA GLU A 196 -2.43 -6.78 11.00
C GLU A 196 -2.66 -5.83 9.82
N CYS A 197 -2.35 -6.30 8.63
CA CYS A 197 -2.72 -5.65 7.38
C CYS A 197 -3.40 -6.63 6.43
N LYS A 198 -4.13 -6.06 5.48
CA LYS A 198 -4.70 -6.76 4.33
C LYS A 198 -4.30 -6.01 3.07
N VAL A 199 -3.71 -6.70 2.10
CA VAL A 199 -3.45 -6.16 0.77
C VAL A 199 -4.26 -6.95 -0.23
N ILE A 200 -5.15 -6.27 -0.93
CA ILE A 200 -6.03 -6.88 -1.93
C ILE A 200 -5.86 -6.23 -3.29
N ARG A 201 -5.98 -7.02 -4.34
CA ARG A 201 -6.10 -6.56 -5.72
C ARG A 201 -7.54 -6.68 -6.17
N ILE A 202 -8.09 -5.60 -6.69
CA ILE A 202 -9.44 -5.51 -7.22
C ILE A 202 -9.30 -5.40 -8.73
N GLN A 203 -9.73 -6.45 -9.44
CA GLN A 203 -9.67 -6.50 -10.88
C GLN A 203 -10.79 -5.66 -11.48
N HIS A 204 -10.40 -4.55 -12.09
CA HIS A 204 -11.32 -3.63 -12.75
C HIS A 204 -11.09 -3.69 -14.25
N LYS A 205 -12.05 -4.27 -14.99
CA LYS A 205 -12.02 -4.23 -16.44
C LYS A 205 -12.36 -2.82 -16.91
N THR A 206 -11.36 -2.00 -17.16
CA THR A 206 -11.54 -0.78 -17.93
C THR A 206 -11.90 -1.20 -19.35
N LEU A 207 -13.10 -0.84 -19.82
CA LEU A 207 -13.43 -0.94 -21.24
C LEU A 207 -12.53 0.06 -21.98
N LYS A 208 -11.43 -0.43 -22.55
CA LYS A 208 -10.69 0.34 -23.54
C LYS A 208 -11.54 0.40 -24.79
N ILE A 209 -12.26 1.50 -24.98
CA ILE A 209 -12.87 1.82 -26.26
C ILE A 209 -11.71 2.32 -27.14
N GLU A 210 -11.19 1.44 -27.99
CA GLU A 210 -10.23 1.87 -28.99
C GLU A 210 -10.98 2.79 -29.97
N ALA A 211 -10.56 4.05 -30.03
CA ALA A 211 -11.20 5.06 -30.86
C ALA A 211 -11.20 4.68 -32.36
N GLU A 212 -10.34 3.77 -32.76
CA GLU A 212 -10.25 3.25 -34.14
C GLU A 212 -11.45 2.39 -34.56
N THR A 213 -12.19 1.84 -33.61
CA THR A 213 -13.39 1.02 -33.90
C THR A 213 -14.71 1.79 -33.71
N ALA A 214 -14.64 3.05 -33.28
CA ALA A 214 -15.84 3.87 -33.09
C ALA A 214 -16.39 4.33 -34.43
N SER A 215 -17.54 3.80 -34.85
CA SER A 215 -18.29 4.34 -36.01
C SER A 215 -18.97 5.63 -35.59
N VAL A 216 -18.68 6.73 -36.28
CA VAL A 216 -19.41 8.01 -36.11
C VAL A 216 -20.81 7.86 -36.65
N ARG A 217 -21.81 7.82 -35.77
CA ARG A 217 -23.24 7.88 -36.15
C ARG A 217 -23.75 9.28 -35.83
N GLY A 218 -24.39 9.88 -36.83
CA GLY A 218 -25.13 11.15 -36.69
C GLY A 218 -24.30 12.40 -36.94
N GLY A 219 -24.13 12.79 -38.20
CA GLY A 219 -23.89 14.17 -38.65
C GLY A 219 -22.62 14.90 -38.23
N ALA A 220 -21.71 14.24 -37.52
CA ALA A 220 -20.42 14.83 -37.22
C ALA A 220 -19.50 14.80 -38.45
N LYS A 221 -19.11 15.99 -38.96
CA LYS A 221 -18.15 16.10 -40.04
C LYS A 221 -16.74 16.02 -39.45
N SER A 222 -15.91 15.16 -40.04
CA SER A 222 -14.48 15.14 -39.72
C SER A 222 -13.86 16.47 -40.21
N ILE A 223 -13.25 17.20 -39.31
CA ILE A 223 -12.41 18.35 -39.64
C ILE A 223 -11.02 17.77 -39.92
N LYS A 224 -10.56 18.02 -41.17
CA LYS A 224 -9.19 17.69 -41.57
C LYS A 224 -8.19 18.65 -40.95
#